data_36a0b77962f7534677d6fce2d0f16900
#
_entry.id   36a0b77962f7534677d6fce2d0f16900
#
_cell.length_a   1.000
_cell.length_b   1.000
_cell.length_c   1.000
_cell.angle_alpha   90.00
_cell.angle_beta   90.00
_cell.angle_gamma   90.00
#
_symmetry.space_group_name_H-M   'P 1'
#
loop_
_entity.id
_entity.type
_entity.pdbx_description
1 polymer ?
#
loop_
_entity_poly.entity_id
_entity_poly.type
_entity_poly.pdbx_seq_one_letter_code
_entity_poly.pdbx_strand_id
1 'polypeptide(L)'
;MTNPESPARTPIRSFVLRSGRLGPGQQRALEAHGPRFLLPFAPQPADWDAVFGRPAPRVLEIGFGMGDATAQVAAAAPERDFIGVEVHPPGVGALLKHIGERELTNIRIVRHDAVEVLQQMVAPGALAGVHVWFPDPWHKKRHN
;
A
#
# COMPACT_ATOMS: atom_id res chain seq x y z
N MET A 1 -14.55 13.58 22.74
CA MET A 1 -14.49 13.32 22.35
C MET A 1 -14.63 13.07 22.17
N THR A 2 -14.32 12.92 21.81
CA THR A 2 -14.26 12.49 21.31
C THR A 2 -14.24 12.32 20.93
N ASN A 3 -13.98 12.29 20.85
CA ASN A 3 -13.73 11.92 20.21
C ASN A 3 -13.45 11.84 20.09
N PRO A 4 -13.36 11.95 20.42
CA PRO A 4 -12.88 11.65 19.96
C PRO A 4 -12.89 11.31 19.64
N GLU A 5 -13.01 11.22 19.65
CA GLU A 5 -13.06 10.88 19.07
C GLU A 5 -12.98 10.65 18.50
N SER A 6 -12.83 10.58 18.86
CA SER A 6 -12.55 10.57 18.16
C SER A 6 -12.01 10.43 17.24
N PRO A 7 -11.69 10.99 16.83
CA PRO A 7 -11.13 10.88 15.50
C PRO A 7 -9.73 10.31 15.49
N ALA A 8 -8.95 10.65 16.41
CA ALA A 8 -7.60 10.09 16.49
C ALA A 8 -7.60 8.58 16.65
N ARG A 9 -8.57 8.07 17.37
CA ARG A 9 -8.63 6.63 17.59
C ARG A 9 -9.03 5.88 16.35
N THR A 10 -9.85 6.49 15.49
CA THR A 10 -10.26 5.81 14.27
C THR A 10 -9.07 5.52 13.35
N PRO A 11 -8.17 6.48 13.09
CA PRO A 11 -6.98 6.15 12.31
C PRO A 11 -6.12 5.08 12.96
N ILE A 12 -5.97 5.10 14.27
CA ILE A 12 -5.17 4.09 14.97
C ILE A 12 -5.76 2.71 14.73
N ARG A 13 -7.06 2.56 14.84
CA ARG A 13 -7.68 1.25 14.65
C ARG A 13 -7.60 0.77 13.21
N SER A 14 -7.62 1.68 12.25
CA SER A 14 -7.54 1.26 10.85
C SER A 14 -6.17 0.70 10.50
N PHE A 15 -5.18 0.92 11.35
CA PHE A 15 -3.84 0.39 11.13
C PHE A 15 -3.56 -0.88 11.93
N VAL A 16 -4.55 -1.43 12.60
CA VAL A 16 -4.41 -2.71 13.29
C VAL A 16 -4.71 -3.82 12.28
N LEU A 17 -3.70 -4.62 11.99
CA LEU A 17 -3.82 -5.72 11.05
C LEU A 17 -3.98 -7.01 11.84
N ARG A 18 -5.17 -7.55 11.86
CA ARG A 18 -5.50 -8.62 12.76
C ARG A 18 -5.19 -10.01 12.24
N SER A 19 -5.24 -10.18 10.94
CA SER A 19 -4.93 -11.48 10.35
C SER A 19 -3.48 -11.50 9.94
N GLY A 20 -2.82 -12.60 10.24
CA GLY A 20 -1.40 -12.71 10.01
C GLY A 20 -0.59 -12.05 11.10
N ARG A 21 0.64 -12.48 11.24
CA ARG A 21 1.53 -11.98 12.25
C ARG A 21 2.51 -11.00 11.68
N LEU A 22 2.68 -9.90 12.38
CA LEU A 22 3.70 -8.92 12.04
C LEU A 22 4.94 -9.18 12.89
N GLY A 23 6.11 -9.14 12.26
CA GLY A 23 7.35 -9.11 13.01
C GLY A 23 7.50 -7.78 13.72
N PRO A 24 8.43 -7.70 14.70
CA PRO A 24 8.61 -6.44 15.45
C PRO A 24 8.94 -5.25 14.57
N GLY A 25 9.78 -5.44 13.56
CA GLY A 25 10.13 -4.36 12.65
C GLY A 25 8.95 -3.91 11.80
N GLN A 26 8.12 -4.86 11.36
CA GLN A 26 6.92 -4.56 10.59
C GLN A 26 5.90 -3.81 11.44
N GLN A 27 5.74 -4.22 12.69
CA GLN A 27 4.81 -3.55 13.59
C GLN A 27 5.26 -2.11 13.86
N ARG A 28 6.54 -1.90 14.10
CA ARG A 28 7.08 -0.56 14.29
C ARG A 28 6.89 0.31 13.05
N ALA A 29 7.10 -0.27 11.87
CA ALA A 29 6.90 0.47 10.63
C ALA A 29 5.44 0.84 10.42
N LEU A 30 4.51 -0.06 10.76
CA LEU A 30 3.09 0.23 10.67
C LEU A 30 2.74 1.41 11.57
N GLU A 31 3.23 1.42 12.79
CA GLU A 31 2.95 2.51 13.73
C GLU A 31 3.56 3.83 13.27
N ALA A 32 4.80 3.78 12.79
CA ALA A 32 5.52 4.99 12.41
C ALA A 32 5.05 5.55 11.06
N HIS A 33 4.75 4.69 10.10
CA HIS A 33 4.54 5.12 8.71
C HIS A 33 3.14 4.85 8.19
N GLY A 34 2.36 4.00 8.87
CA GLY A 34 0.99 3.73 8.45
C GLY A 34 0.14 4.97 8.29
N PRO A 35 0.15 5.90 9.24
CA PRO A 35 -0.70 7.10 9.12
C PRO A 35 -0.46 7.90 7.85
N ARG A 36 0.76 7.92 7.36
CA ARG A 36 1.07 8.70 6.15
C ARG A 36 0.91 7.90 4.87
N PHE A 37 1.31 6.63 4.88
CA PHE A 37 1.47 5.87 3.64
C PHE A 37 0.40 4.81 3.41
N LEU A 38 -0.33 4.39 4.44
CA LEU A 38 -1.39 3.40 4.32
C LEU A 38 -2.73 4.13 4.18
N LEU A 39 -3.30 4.08 2.98
CA LEU A 39 -4.52 4.78 2.66
C LEU A 39 -5.70 3.82 2.86
N PRO A 40 -6.71 4.23 3.64
CA PRO A 40 -7.88 3.36 3.81
C PRO A 40 -8.69 3.25 2.52
N PHE A 41 -9.28 2.09 2.32
CA PHE A 41 -10.20 1.91 1.20
C PHE A 41 -11.43 2.79 1.38
N ALA A 42 -11.87 3.40 0.29
CA ALA A 42 -13.14 4.12 0.24
C ALA A 42 -13.81 3.82 -1.10
N PRO A 43 -15.13 3.61 -1.12
CA PRO A 43 -15.82 3.24 -2.35
C PRO A 43 -16.12 4.46 -3.22
N GLN A 44 -15.11 5.23 -3.52
CA GLN A 44 -15.22 6.43 -4.37
C GLN A 44 -13.84 6.73 -4.95
N PRO A 45 -13.76 7.38 -6.10
CA PRO A 45 -12.48 7.73 -6.69
C PRO A 45 -11.66 8.59 -5.73
N ALA A 46 -10.40 8.24 -5.56
CA ALA A 46 -9.49 9.02 -4.74
C ALA A 46 -8.91 10.15 -5.57
N ASP A 47 -8.60 11.26 -4.89
CA ASP A 47 -7.85 12.36 -5.50
C ASP A 47 -6.37 12.05 -5.32
N TRP A 48 -5.79 11.37 -6.29
CA TRP A 48 -4.42 10.90 -6.17
C TRP A 48 -3.40 12.04 -6.15
N ASP A 49 -3.71 13.16 -6.82
CA ASP A 49 -2.83 14.32 -6.73
C ASP A 49 -2.78 14.85 -5.29
N ALA A 50 -3.91 14.86 -4.61
CA ALA A 50 -3.93 15.26 -3.20
C ALA A 50 -3.24 14.23 -2.32
N VAL A 51 -3.44 12.95 -2.58
CA VAL A 51 -2.85 11.87 -1.79
C VAL A 51 -1.32 11.94 -1.85
N PHE A 52 -0.76 12.15 -3.03
CA PHE A 52 0.69 12.20 -3.21
C PHE A 52 1.27 13.61 -3.08
N GLY A 53 0.43 14.62 -3.12
CA GLY A 53 0.88 16.01 -3.00
C GLY A 53 1.44 16.58 -4.29
N ARG A 54 1.19 15.95 -5.43
CA ARG A 54 1.69 16.40 -6.73
C ARG A 54 0.96 15.69 -7.86
N PRO A 55 0.93 16.26 -9.06
CA PRO A 55 0.57 15.48 -10.24
C PRO A 55 1.79 14.65 -10.69
N ALA A 56 1.55 13.42 -11.11
CA ALA A 56 2.61 12.54 -11.62
C ALA A 56 1.97 11.33 -12.28
N PRO A 57 2.66 10.67 -13.20
CA PRO A 57 2.20 9.37 -13.69
C PRO A 57 2.15 8.37 -12.55
N ARG A 58 1.10 7.56 -12.50
CA ARG A 58 0.91 6.61 -11.42
C ARG A 58 0.72 5.20 -11.94
N VAL A 59 1.37 4.27 -11.25
CA VAL A 59 1.27 2.85 -11.54
C VAL A 59 0.66 2.17 -10.32
N LEU A 60 -0.36 1.36 -10.54
CA LEU A 60 -0.95 0.56 -9.49
C LEU A 60 -0.31 -0.82 -9.53
N GLU A 61 0.19 -1.28 -8.39
CA GLU A 61 0.87 -2.56 -8.27
C GLU A 61 0.05 -3.50 -7.41
N ILE A 62 -0.35 -4.63 -7.97
CA ILE A 62 -1.23 -5.59 -7.31
C ILE A 62 -0.40 -6.75 -6.82
N GLY A 63 -0.59 -7.11 -5.53
CA GLY A 63 0.02 -8.29 -4.96
C GLY A 63 1.52 -8.16 -4.78
N PHE A 64 1.95 -7.05 -4.20
CA PHE A 64 3.39 -6.76 -4.09
C PHE A 64 4.13 -7.67 -3.09
N GLY A 65 3.42 -8.53 -2.37
CA GLY A 65 4.06 -9.46 -1.43
C GLY A 65 4.74 -8.74 -0.28
N MET A 66 6.03 -8.93 -0.12
CA MET A 66 6.80 -8.26 0.92
C MET A 66 7.36 -6.90 0.47
N GLY A 67 7.15 -6.55 -0.78
CA GLY A 67 7.39 -5.19 -1.26
C GLY A 67 8.81 -4.86 -1.68
N ASP A 68 9.74 -5.85 -1.69
CA ASP A 68 11.12 -5.57 -2.07
C ASP A 68 11.23 -4.98 -3.48
N ALA A 69 10.57 -5.61 -4.43
CA ALA A 69 10.64 -5.16 -5.82
C ALA A 69 9.93 -3.83 -6.00
N THR A 70 8.76 -3.65 -5.36
CA THR A 70 8.05 -2.39 -5.43
C THR A 70 8.88 -1.24 -4.88
N ALA A 71 9.55 -1.47 -3.75
CA ALA A 71 10.41 -0.43 -3.17
C ALA A 71 11.57 -0.09 -4.09
N GLN A 72 12.19 -1.10 -4.73
CA GLN A 72 13.28 -0.87 -5.67
C GLN A 72 12.83 -0.08 -6.89
N VAL A 73 11.68 -0.44 -7.45
CA VAL A 73 11.14 0.25 -8.62
C VAL A 73 10.81 1.70 -8.29
N ALA A 74 10.18 1.92 -7.13
CA ALA A 74 9.84 3.28 -6.73
C ALA A 74 11.07 4.14 -6.48
N ALA A 75 12.10 3.56 -5.86
CA ALA A 75 13.35 4.29 -5.63
C ALA A 75 14.03 4.68 -6.94
N ALA A 76 13.90 3.83 -7.96
CA ALA A 76 14.52 4.07 -9.28
C ALA A 76 13.70 5.03 -10.14
N ALA A 77 12.46 5.32 -9.78
CA ALA A 77 11.56 6.16 -10.58
C ALA A 77 10.91 7.23 -9.73
N PRO A 78 11.68 8.18 -9.19
CA PRO A 78 11.11 9.21 -8.31
C PRO A 78 10.12 10.15 -9.00
N GLU A 79 10.13 10.16 -10.33
CA GLU A 79 9.19 10.99 -11.10
C GLU A 79 7.80 10.36 -11.19
N ARG A 80 7.64 9.11 -10.76
CA ARG A 80 6.36 8.40 -10.79
C ARG A 80 5.89 8.11 -9.39
N ASP A 81 4.58 7.88 -9.26
CA ASP A 81 3.99 7.43 -8.00
C ASP A 81 3.49 6.00 -8.14
N PHE A 82 3.51 5.28 -7.04
CA PHE A 82 3.13 3.88 -7.01
C PHE A 82 2.06 3.65 -5.95
N ILE A 83 0.98 2.99 -6.35
CA ILE A 83 -0.11 2.60 -5.46
C ILE A 83 -0.01 1.10 -5.30
N GLY A 84 0.45 0.64 -4.16
CA GLY A 84 0.58 -0.79 -3.88
C GLY A 84 -0.69 -1.33 -3.24
N VAL A 85 -1.21 -2.41 -3.77
CA VAL A 85 -2.41 -3.05 -3.25
C VAL A 85 -2.07 -4.46 -2.82
N GLU A 86 -2.34 -4.77 -1.57
CA GLU A 86 -2.02 -6.07 -0.99
C GLU A 86 -2.97 -6.33 0.18
N VAL A 87 -3.40 -7.57 0.35
CA VAL A 87 -4.27 -7.93 1.47
C VAL A 87 -3.51 -8.57 2.63
N HIS A 88 -2.30 -9.05 2.39
CA HIS A 88 -1.49 -9.81 3.35
C HIS A 88 -0.81 -8.87 4.34
N PRO A 89 -1.20 -8.91 5.64
CA PRO A 89 -0.67 -7.92 6.59
C PRO A 89 0.85 -7.89 6.72
N PRO A 90 1.57 -9.03 6.77
CA PRO A 90 3.02 -8.95 6.83
C PRO A 90 3.64 -8.26 5.64
N GLY A 91 3.05 -8.42 4.45
CA GLY A 91 3.54 -7.73 3.26
C GLY A 91 3.37 -6.23 3.37
N VAL A 92 2.21 -5.77 3.87
CA VAL A 92 1.98 -4.35 4.10
C VAL A 92 3.00 -3.79 5.09
N GLY A 93 3.21 -4.48 6.20
CA GLY A 93 4.20 -4.05 7.18
C GLY A 93 5.62 -4.02 6.61
N ALA A 94 5.97 -5.01 5.79
CA ALA A 94 7.28 -5.08 5.17
C ALA A 94 7.50 -3.91 4.20
N LEU A 95 6.51 -3.59 3.37
CA LEU A 95 6.66 -2.46 2.46
C LEU A 95 6.76 -1.14 3.22
N LEU A 96 5.99 -0.97 4.29
CA LEU A 96 6.12 0.21 5.13
C LEU A 96 7.52 0.33 5.72
N LYS A 97 8.12 -0.80 6.09
CA LYS A 97 9.49 -0.80 6.59
C LYS A 97 10.47 -0.35 5.51
N HIS A 98 10.31 -0.85 4.28
CA HIS A 98 11.14 -0.40 3.16
C HIS A 98 10.98 1.09 2.90
N ILE A 99 9.74 1.60 2.95
CA ILE A 99 9.46 3.01 2.75
C ILE A 99 10.24 3.84 3.77
N GLY A 100 10.18 3.44 5.03
CA GLY A 100 10.87 4.16 6.08
C GLY A 100 12.38 4.09 5.95
N GLU A 101 12.93 2.90 5.69
CA GLU A 101 14.38 2.72 5.60
C GLU A 101 14.98 3.45 4.41
N ARG A 102 14.27 3.50 3.29
CA ARG A 102 14.73 4.15 2.08
C ARG A 102 14.25 5.59 1.94
N GLU A 103 13.43 6.04 2.88
CA GLU A 103 12.85 7.39 2.86
C GLU A 103 12.10 7.67 1.56
N LEU A 104 11.30 6.70 1.13
CA LEU A 104 10.52 6.84 -0.10
C LEU A 104 9.29 7.69 0.16
N THR A 105 8.95 8.53 -0.83
CA THR A 105 7.78 9.40 -0.73
C THR A 105 6.73 9.11 -1.80
N ASN A 106 7.09 8.29 -2.78
CA ASN A 106 6.26 8.09 -3.96
C ASN A 106 5.54 6.73 -3.96
N ILE A 107 5.24 6.20 -2.76
CA ILE A 107 4.43 4.99 -2.62
C ILE A 107 3.29 5.28 -1.64
N ARG A 108 2.11 4.78 -1.97
CA ARG A 108 1.00 4.68 -1.02
C ARG A 108 0.46 3.26 -1.10
N ILE A 109 -0.08 2.77 0.01
CA ILE A 109 -0.54 1.38 0.11
C ILE A 109 -2.02 1.38 0.42
N VAL A 110 -2.77 0.51 -0.25
CA VAL A 110 -4.16 0.23 0.09
C VAL A 110 -4.25 -1.26 0.41
N ARG A 111 -4.63 -1.58 1.65
CA ARG A 111 -4.82 -2.98 2.05
C ARG A 111 -6.28 -3.33 1.80
N HIS A 112 -6.53 -3.84 0.62
CA HIS A 112 -7.90 -4.16 0.21
C HIS A 112 -7.86 -5.03 -1.03
N ASP A 113 -9.01 -5.60 -1.40
CA ASP A 113 -9.14 -6.36 -2.63
C ASP A 113 -8.85 -5.48 -3.84
N ALA A 114 -7.96 -5.96 -4.71
CA ALA A 114 -7.48 -5.17 -5.83
C ALA A 114 -8.58 -4.83 -6.83
N VAL A 115 -9.52 -5.76 -7.06
CA VAL A 115 -10.63 -5.50 -8.00
C VAL A 115 -11.46 -4.34 -7.48
N GLU A 116 -11.78 -4.32 -6.18
CA GLU A 116 -12.55 -3.23 -5.61
C GLU A 116 -11.79 -1.91 -5.63
N VAL A 117 -10.49 -1.95 -5.37
CA VAL A 117 -9.69 -0.72 -5.46
C VAL A 117 -9.74 -0.16 -6.87
N LEU A 118 -9.55 -1.00 -7.88
CA LEU A 118 -9.60 -0.56 -9.28
C LEU A 118 -10.97 -0.03 -9.67
N GLN A 119 -12.03 -0.70 -9.22
CA GLN A 119 -13.39 -0.30 -9.59
C GLN A 119 -13.86 0.94 -8.84
N GLN A 120 -13.47 1.10 -7.57
CA GLN A 120 -14.06 2.12 -6.72
C GLN A 120 -13.16 3.32 -6.49
N MET A 121 -11.85 3.13 -6.42
CA MET A 121 -10.94 4.21 -6.03
C MET A 121 -10.21 4.84 -7.20
N VAL A 122 -10.30 4.27 -8.40
CA VAL A 122 -9.54 4.74 -9.56
C VAL A 122 -10.50 5.19 -10.64
N ALA A 123 -10.47 6.47 -10.96
CA ALA A 123 -11.28 7.01 -12.03
C ALA A 123 -10.70 6.57 -13.38
N PRO A 124 -11.53 6.51 -14.44
CA PRO A 124 -11.03 6.19 -15.78
C PRO A 124 -9.89 7.12 -16.18
N GLY A 125 -8.82 6.56 -16.71
CA GLY A 125 -7.68 7.34 -17.16
C GLY A 125 -6.76 7.85 -16.09
N ALA A 126 -6.98 7.49 -14.81
CA ALA A 126 -6.17 8.01 -13.72
C ALA A 126 -4.79 7.36 -13.61
N LEU A 127 -4.60 6.18 -14.19
CA LEU A 127 -3.35 5.44 -14.06
C LEU A 127 -2.55 5.43 -15.36
N ALA A 128 -1.24 5.50 -15.24
CA ALA A 128 -0.33 5.28 -16.37
C ALA A 128 -0.16 3.79 -16.65
N GLY A 129 -0.37 2.93 -15.65
CA GLY A 129 -0.25 1.51 -15.86
C GLY A 129 -0.68 0.73 -14.63
N VAL A 130 -0.84 -0.58 -14.84
CA VAL A 130 -1.14 -1.53 -13.77
C VAL A 130 -0.13 -2.66 -13.89
N HIS A 131 0.47 -3.03 -12.78
CA HIS A 131 1.42 -4.12 -12.72
C HIS A 131 0.91 -5.16 -11.73
N VAL A 132 0.86 -6.40 -12.17
CA VAL A 132 0.37 -7.49 -11.33
C VAL A 132 1.55 -8.41 -11.02
N TRP A 133 1.83 -8.57 -9.73
CA TRP A 133 2.84 -9.51 -9.27
C TRP A 133 2.18 -10.86 -9.08
N PHE A 134 2.65 -11.86 -9.83
CA PHE A 134 2.11 -13.21 -9.71
C PHE A 134 2.98 -14.03 -8.77
N PRO A 135 2.37 -14.97 -8.05
CA PRO A 135 3.18 -15.91 -7.27
C PRO A 135 4.10 -16.69 -8.20
N ASP A 136 5.25 -17.06 -7.66
CA ASP A 136 6.21 -17.86 -8.40
C ASP A 136 5.59 -19.24 -8.72
N PRO A 137 5.37 -19.57 -10.00
CA PRO A 137 4.77 -20.85 -10.34
C PRO A 137 5.62 -22.05 -9.95
N TRP A 138 6.90 -21.87 -9.75
CA TRP A 138 7.77 -22.95 -9.32
C TRP A 138 7.38 -23.54 -7.99
N HIS A 139 6.95 -22.70 -7.06
CA HIS A 139 6.53 -23.18 -5.74
C HIS A 139 5.35 -24.11 -5.85
N LYS A 140 4.38 -23.76 -6.68
CA LYS A 140 3.20 -24.60 -6.85
C LYS A 140 3.53 -25.94 -7.45
N LYS A 141 4.41 -25.95 -8.42
CA LYS A 141 4.79 -27.20 -9.08
C LYS A 141 5.55 -28.13 -8.15
N ARG A 142 6.42 -27.57 -7.33
CA ARG A 142 7.21 -28.41 -6.44
C ARG A 142 6.42 -28.97 -5.29
N HIS A 143 5.33 -28.34 -4.95
CA HIS A 143 4.49 -28.82 -3.87
C HIS A 143 3.48 -29.86 -4.32
N ASN A 144 3.41 -30.10 -5.58
CA ASN A 144 2.52 -31.16 -6.11
C ASN A 144 3.18 -32.55 -6.01
#